data_4a10d1f581391527004ef1c369dd7d0d
#
_entry.id   4a10d1f581391527004ef1c369dd7d0d
#
_cell.length_a   1.000
_cell.length_b   1.000
_cell.length_c   1.000
_cell.angle_alpha   90.00
_cell.angle_beta   90.00
_cell.angle_gamma   90.00
#
_symmetry.space_group_name_H-M   'P 1'
#
loop_
_entity.id
_entity.type
_entity.pdbx_description
1 polymer ?
#
loop_
_entity_poly.entity_id
_entity_poly.type
_entity_poly.pdbx_seq_one_letter_code
_entity_poly.pdbx_strand_id
1 'polypeptide(L)'
;MIYISRFFFKIFDQIRKFYLRSNFYDKKISKINNNEFIYRPSPHLLSSLIKYPKKKFKIEDFSLDDIWNNKNLSTKDYNNLNNFYWFFSLDLKSSKKNTQLVIKNWINHNNKYNDKSWSFDLTAKRIIAWLSNHNLTYENCDEKYRNHFNVMIQKQTNHLINEINKSKLVDDKLIGCASIILVGLCYQDEKKY
;
A
#
# COMPACT_ATOMS: atom_id res chain seq x y z
N MET A 1 -29.99 -0.07 -27.00
CA MET A 1 -28.64 -0.69 -26.96
C MET A 1 -27.77 -0.25 -25.77
N ILE A 2 -27.77 1.02 -25.38
CA ILE A 2 -26.93 1.56 -24.26
C ILE A 2 -27.27 0.96 -22.88
N TYR A 3 -28.53 0.68 -22.58
CA TYR A 3 -28.97 0.12 -21.28
C TYR A 3 -28.51 -1.33 -21.07
N ILE A 4 -28.51 -2.14 -22.13
CA ILE A 4 -28.10 -3.54 -22.08
C ILE A 4 -26.58 -3.62 -21.80
N SER A 5 -25.76 -2.79 -22.44
CA SER A 5 -24.31 -2.74 -22.20
C SER A 5 -23.97 -2.33 -20.76
N ARG A 6 -24.67 -1.32 -20.20
CA ARG A 6 -24.48 -0.90 -18.79
C ARG A 6 -24.85 -1.99 -17.79
N PHE A 7 -25.87 -2.78 -18.09
CA PHE A 7 -26.28 -3.89 -17.23
C PHE A 7 -25.20 -4.98 -17.20
N PHE A 8 -24.68 -5.39 -18.35
CA PHE A 8 -23.59 -6.36 -18.43
C PHE A 8 -22.32 -5.85 -17.73
N PHE A 9 -21.95 -4.57 -17.88
CA PHE A 9 -20.79 -3.99 -17.17
C PHE A 9 -20.94 -4.09 -15.66
N LYS A 10 -22.14 -3.84 -15.11
CA LYS A 10 -22.39 -3.96 -13.67
C LYS A 10 -22.25 -5.41 -13.19
N ILE A 11 -22.76 -6.38 -13.96
CA ILE A 11 -22.63 -7.80 -13.63
C ILE A 11 -21.16 -8.22 -13.63
N PHE A 12 -20.41 -7.88 -14.68
CA PHE A 12 -18.97 -8.18 -14.75
C PHE A 12 -18.18 -7.54 -13.60
N ASP A 13 -18.51 -6.31 -13.22
CA ASP A 13 -17.86 -5.64 -12.09
C ASP A 13 -18.15 -6.36 -10.76
N GLN A 14 -19.38 -6.82 -10.56
CA GLN A 14 -19.75 -7.61 -9.37
C GLN A 14 -19.05 -8.97 -9.33
N ILE A 15 -19.04 -9.70 -10.45
CA ILE A 15 -18.34 -11.00 -10.57
C ILE A 15 -16.84 -10.79 -10.26
N ARG A 16 -16.26 -9.74 -10.81
CA ARG A 16 -14.85 -9.40 -10.54
C ARG A 16 -14.60 -9.09 -9.06
N LYS A 17 -15.44 -8.29 -8.42
CA LYS A 17 -15.33 -7.99 -6.98
C LYS A 17 -15.45 -9.27 -6.14
N PHE A 18 -16.36 -10.16 -6.51
CA PHE A 18 -16.49 -11.46 -5.86
C PHE A 18 -15.21 -12.30 -6.01
N TYR A 19 -14.66 -12.37 -7.23
CA TYR A 19 -13.39 -13.04 -7.49
C TYR A 19 -12.24 -12.46 -6.66
N LEU A 20 -12.08 -11.13 -6.64
CA LEU A 20 -11.01 -10.46 -5.90
C LEU A 20 -11.09 -10.68 -4.38
N ARG A 21 -12.29 -10.89 -3.84
CA ARG A 21 -12.51 -11.19 -2.42
C ARG A 21 -12.32 -12.69 -2.08
N SER A 22 -12.15 -13.53 -3.08
CA SER A 22 -12.08 -14.99 -2.89
C SER A 22 -10.73 -15.43 -2.29
N ASN A 23 -10.74 -16.55 -1.58
CA ASN A 23 -9.50 -17.19 -1.10
C ASN A 23 -8.59 -17.65 -2.25
N PHE A 24 -9.16 -17.90 -3.44
CA PHE A 24 -8.40 -18.25 -4.63
C PHE A 24 -7.51 -17.07 -5.09
N TYR A 25 -8.11 -15.87 -5.15
CA TYR A 25 -7.37 -14.67 -5.49
C TYR A 25 -6.33 -14.34 -4.42
N ASP A 26 -6.69 -14.47 -3.15
CA ASP A 26 -5.76 -14.27 -2.05
C ASP A 26 -4.52 -15.18 -2.15
N LYS A 27 -4.72 -16.47 -2.43
CA LYS A 27 -3.62 -17.42 -2.69
C LYS A 27 -2.80 -17.05 -3.91
N LYS A 28 -3.44 -16.56 -4.98
CA LYS A 28 -2.76 -16.14 -6.21
C LYS A 28 -1.78 -14.99 -5.95
N ILE A 29 -2.22 -13.95 -5.23
CA ILE A 29 -1.37 -12.78 -4.95
C ILE A 29 -0.39 -13.01 -3.80
N SER A 30 -0.60 -14.02 -2.97
CA SER A 30 0.27 -14.40 -1.85
C SER A 30 1.49 -15.24 -2.28
N LYS A 31 1.72 -15.44 -3.58
CA LYS A 31 2.96 -16.07 -4.06
C LYS A 31 4.13 -15.15 -3.75
N ILE A 32 4.98 -15.59 -2.83
CA ILE A 32 6.12 -14.82 -2.35
C ILE A 32 7.37 -15.34 -3.05
N ASN A 33 8.18 -14.42 -3.56
CA ASN A 33 9.57 -14.69 -3.88
C ASN A 33 10.38 -14.35 -2.62
N ASN A 34 11.33 -15.21 -2.25
CA ASN A 34 12.21 -14.98 -1.10
C ASN A 34 13.28 -13.93 -1.48
N ASN A 35 12.85 -12.68 -1.63
CA ASN A 35 13.71 -11.57 -2.00
C ASN A 35 14.05 -10.77 -0.75
N GLU A 36 15.30 -10.42 -0.58
CA GLU A 36 15.74 -9.57 0.50
C GLU A 36 15.50 -8.08 0.17
N PHE A 37 15.20 -7.29 1.20
CA PHE A 37 15.09 -5.84 1.09
C PHE A 37 16.49 -5.23 1.11
N ILE A 38 17.03 -4.94 -0.08
CA ILE A 38 18.43 -4.50 -0.27
C ILE A 38 18.52 -3.00 -0.45
N TYR A 39 17.79 -2.43 -1.40
CA TYR A 39 17.86 -1.01 -1.71
C TYR A 39 16.95 -0.18 -0.80
N ARG A 40 17.49 0.91 -0.27
CA ARG A 40 16.81 1.83 0.65
C ARG A 40 16.61 3.18 -0.02
N PRO A 41 15.43 3.45 -0.60
CA PRO A 41 15.17 4.71 -1.29
C PRO A 41 15.18 5.88 -0.31
N SER A 42 15.75 7.01 -0.72
CA SER A 42 15.72 8.22 0.09
C SER A 42 14.30 8.79 0.15
N PRO A 43 13.74 9.09 1.35
CA PRO A 43 12.45 9.74 1.46
C PRO A 43 12.43 11.14 0.82
N HIS A 44 13.58 11.81 0.74
CA HIS A 44 13.69 13.13 0.14
C HIS A 44 13.51 13.12 -1.38
N LEU A 45 13.88 12.04 -2.06
CA LEU A 45 13.75 11.93 -3.51
C LEU A 45 12.28 12.02 -3.94
N LEU A 46 11.40 11.32 -3.24
CA LEU A 46 9.97 11.29 -3.56
C LEU A 46 9.20 12.44 -2.90
N SER A 47 9.66 12.94 -1.77
CA SER A 47 9.02 14.05 -1.08
C SER A 47 9.02 15.35 -1.89
N SER A 48 10.00 15.55 -2.78
CA SER A 48 10.04 16.69 -3.70
C SER A 48 8.97 16.64 -4.79
N LEU A 49 8.51 15.43 -5.14
CA LEU A 49 7.52 15.18 -6.19
C LEU A 49 6.07 15.15 -5.65
N ILE A 50 5.91 14.94 -4.35
CA ILE A 50 4.60 14.79 -3.72
C ILE A 50 4.24 16.08 -2.99
N LYS A 51 3.11 16.68 -3.37
CA LYS A 51 2.53 17.79 -2.61
C LYS A 51 1.94 17.26 -1.30
N TYR A 52 2.59 17.54 -0.18
CA TYR A 52 2.11 17.19 1.15
C TYR A 52 2.32 18.36 2.13
N PRO A 53 1.66 18.37 3.29
CA PRO A 53 1.83 19.43 4.26
C PRO A 53 3.29 19.57 4.71
N LYS A 54 3.85 20.77 4.65
CA LYS A 54 5.23 21.05 5.07
C LYS A 54 5.44 20.94 6.58
N LYS A 55 4.37 21.03 7.36
CA LYS A 55 4.44 20.93 8.83
C LYS A 55 4.73 19.49 9.22
N LYS A 56 5.87 19.27 9.87
CA LYS A 56 6.25 17.97 10.44
C LYS A 56 5.49 17.74 11.75
N PHE A 57 5.15 16.47 12.00
CA PHE A 57 4.55 16.02 13.24
C PHE A 57 5.19 14.69 13.69
N LYS A 58 5.01 14.34 14.94
CA LYS A 58 5.48 13.05 15.46
C LYS A 58 4.33 12.06 15.48
N ILE A 59 4.66 10.77 15.29
CA ILE A 59 3.67 9.70 15.33
C ILE A 59 3.02 9.59 16.71
N GLU A 60 3.73 10.01 17.76
CA GLU A 60 3.27 10.02 19.15
C GLU A 60 2.12 11.02 19.40
N ASP A 61 1.98 12.01 18.51
CA ASP A 61 0.90 13.00 18.59
C ASP A 61 -0.47 12.40 18.19
N PHE A 62 -0.50 11.14 17.72
CA PHE A 62 -1.71 10.44 17.32
C PHE A 62 -2.17 9.44 18.38
N SER A 63 -3.49 9.41 18.63
CA SER A 63 -4.11 8.28 19.30
C SER A 63 -4.14 7.08 18.35
N LEU A 64 -3.34 6.04 18.64
CA LEU A 64 -3.16 4.88 17.76
C LEU A 64 -4.25 3.83 17.93
N ASP A 65 -5.06 3.91 18.99
CA ASP A 65 -5.89 2.80 19.43
C ASP A 65 -7.08 2.51 18.51
N ASP A 66 -7.57 3.49 17.73
CA ASP A 66 -8.75 3.32 16.89
C ASP A 66 -8.64 3.92 15.48
N ILE A 67 -7.44 4.21 15.00
CA ILE A 67 -7.25 4.84 13.67
C ILE A 67 -8.00 4.07 12.56
N TRP A 68 -7.96 2.74 12.61
CA TRP A 68 -8.51 1.87 11.56
C TRP A 68 -9.98 1.51 11.78
N ASN A 69 -10.52 1.74 12.98
CA ASN A 69 -11.89 1.39 13.37
C ASN A 69 -12.89 2.55 13.22
N ASN A 70 -12.43 3.74 12.87
CA ASN A 70 -13.31 4.91 12.76
C ASN A 70 -14.22 4.80 11.51
N LYS A 71 -15.48 4.46 11.77
CA LYS A 71 -16.53 4.29 10.74
C LYS A 71 -17.08 5.62 10.19
N ASN A 72 -16.77 6.74 10.81
CA ASN A 72 -17.34 8.05 10.49
C ASN A 72 -16.44 8.92 9.62
N LEU A 73 -15.38 8.35 9.05
CA LEU A 73 -14.49 9.10 8.15
C LEU A 73 -15.19 9.43 6.82
N SER A 74 -15.01 10.67 6.34
CA SER A 74 -15.34 11.00 4.97
C SER A 74 -14.53 10.13 4.01
N THR A 75 -15.01 9.94 2.77
CA THR A 75 -14.25 9.20 1.74
C THR A 75 -12.86 9.79 1.52
N LYS A 76 -12.73 11.11 1.57
CA LYS A 76 -11.45 11.82 1.42
C LYS A 76 -10.50 11.49 2.56
N ASP A 77 -10.97 11.55 3.81
CA ASP A 77 -10.14 11.29 4.99
C ASP A 77 -9.75 9.81 5.06
N TYR A 78 -10.69 8.91 4.72
CA TYR A 78 -10.40 7.48 4.59
C TYR A 78 -9.28 7.22 3.57
N ASN A 79 -9.36 7.84 2.39
CA ASN A 79 -8.35 7.68 1.35
C ASN A 79 -7.01 8.28 1.79
N ASN A 80 -7.01 9.45 2.41
CA ASN A 80 -5.80 10.08 2.94
C ASN A 80 -5.13 9.22 4.02
N LEU A 81 -5.92 8.59 4.88
CA LEU A 81 -5.41 7.70 5.91
C LEU A 81 -4.80 6.42 5.29
N ASN A 82 -5.51 5.80 4.34
CA ASN A 82 -5.11 4.50 3.77
C ASN A 82 -4.03 4.58 2.68
N ASN A 83 -3.76 5.76 2.09
CA ASN A 83 -2.67 5.94 1.14
C ASN A 83 -1.30 6.13 1.81
N PHE A 84 -1.25 6.41 3.11
CA PHE A 84 -0.04 6.63 3.91
C PHE A 84 0.88 7.76 3.44
N TYR A 85 0.47 8.63 2.54
CA TYR A 85 1.29 9.77 2.11
C TYR A 85 1.59 10.76 3.25
N TRP A 86 0.81 10.75 4.31
CA TRP A 86 1.09 11.50 5.52
C TRP A 86 2.40 11.08 6.22
N PHE A 87 2.95 9.88 5.90
CA PHE A 87 4.27 9.48 6.38
C PHE A 87 5.39 10.41 5.89
N PHE A 88 5.24 11.05 4.73
CA PHE A 88 6.19 12.06 4.26
C PHE A 88 6.20 13.33 5.12
N SER A 89 5.18 13.53 5.96
CA SER A 89 5.11 14.62 6.95
C SER A 89 5.57 14.19 8.35
N LEU A 90 5.93 12.92 8.56
CA LEU A 90 6.49 12.49 9.84
C LEU A 90 7.87 13.10 10.07
N ASP A 91 8.11 13.49 11.32
CA ASP A 91 9.45 13.82 11.77
C ASP A 91 10.30 12.54 11.77
N LEU A 92 11.52 12.61 11.23
CA LEU A 92 12.47 11.49 11.23
C LEU A 92 12.87 11.02 12.65
N LYS A 93 12.62 11.87 13.67
CA LYS A 93 12.79 11.54 15.10
C LYS A 93 11.57 10.83 15.71
N SER A 94 10.51 10.60 14.93
CA SER A 94 9.34 9.82 15.38
C SER A 94 9.75 8.42 15.81
N SER A 95 8.98 7.85 16.75
CA SER A 95 9.19 6.49 17.22
C SER A 95 9.02 5.47 16.09
N LYS A 96 10.10 4.75 15.77
CA LYS A 96 10.04 3.62 14.82
C LYS A 96 9.03 2.58 15.30
N LYS A 97 9.04 2.26 16.59
CA LYS A 97 8.13 1.28 17.19
C LYS A 97 6.65 1.65 16.97
N ASN A 98 6.28 2.91 17.20
CA ASN A 98 4.91 3.36 17.00
C ASN A 98 4.54 3.39 15.50
N THR A 99 5.46 3.82 14.63
CA THR A 99 5.24 3.80 13.18
C THR A 99 5.01 2.37 12.68
N GLN A 100 5.83 1.43 13.13
CA GLN A 100 5.70 0.00 12.81
C GLN A 100 4.41 -0.59 13.37
N LEU A 101 3.98 -0.17 14.57
CA LEU A 101 2.71 -0.59 15.17
C LEU A 101 1.51 -0.15 14.33
N VAL A 102 1.51 1.09 13.81
CA VAL A 102 0.46 1.59 12.90
C VAL A 102 0.35 0.71 11.66
N ILE A 103 1.49 0.38 11.03
CA ILE A 103 1.51 -0.50 9.86
C ILE A 103 1.04 -1.92 10.22
N LYS A 104 1.53 -2.48 11.32
CA LYS A 104 1.13 -3.80 11.81
C LYS A 104 -0.38 -3.88 12.02
N ASN A 105 -0.96 -2.86 12.66
CA ASN A 105 -2.40 -2.79 12.88
C ASN A 105 -3.16 -2.69 11.54
N TRP A 106 -2.66 -1.87 10.61
CA TRP A 106 -3.26 -1.80 9.27
C TRP A 106 -3.23 -3.17 8.56
N ILE A 107 -2.09 -3.87 8.58
CA ILE A 107 -1.93 -5.21 8.00
C ILE A 107 -2.93 -6.19 8.60
N ASN A 108 -3.09 -6.18 9.92
CA ASN A 108 -4.03 -7.09 10.61
C ASN A 108 -5.48 -6.87 10.16
N HIS A 109 -5.89 -5.62 9.90
CA HIS A 109 -7.25 -5.28 9.45
C HIS A 109 -7.45 -5.50 7.94
N ASN A 110 -6.37 -5.48 7.14
CA ASN A 110 -6.42 -5.46 5.69
C ASN A 110 -5.54 -6.55 5.06
N ASN A 111 -5.38 -7.70 5.72
CA ASN A 111 -4.54 -8.80 5.23
C ASN A 111 -5.08 -9.49 3.96
N LYS A 112 -6.35 -9.29 3.64
CA LYS A 112 -7.01 -9.74 2.41
C LYS A 112 -7.51 -8.56 1.61
N TYR A 113 -7.74 -8.79 0.32
CA TYR A 113 -8.32 -7.79 -0.56
C TYR A 113 -9.63 -7.22 0.00
N ASN A 114 -9.71 -5.90 -0.01
CA ASN A 114 -10.88 -5.12 0.34
C ASN A 114 -11.05 -3.99 -0.69
N ASP A 115 -12.23 -3.84 -1.25
CA ASP A 115 -12.51 -2.90 -2.35
C ASP A 115 -12.14 -1.45 -2.03
N LYS A 116 -12.24 -1.06 -0.75
CA LYS A 116 -11.94 0.31 -0.32
C LYS A 116 -10.45 0.50 -0.07
N SER A 117 -9.87 -0.29 0.85
CA SER A 117 -8.48 -0.12 1.28
C SER A 117 -7.45 -0.62 0.24
N TRP A 118 -7.86 -1.49 -0.69
CA TRP A 118 -7.02 -2.03 -1.76
C TRP A 118 -7.33 -1.44 -3.13
N SER A 119 -8.00 -0.28 -3.23
CA SER A 119 -8.13 0.41 -4.51
C SER A 119 -6.74 0.64 -5.11
N PHE A 120 -6.66 0.59 -6.44
CA PHE A 120 -5.39 0.55 -7.17
C PHE A 120 -4.46 1.71 -6.80
N ASP A 121 -5.00 2.94 -6.80
CA ASP A 121 -4.25 4.15 -6.47
C ASP A 121 -3.80 4.21 -5.01
N LEU A 122 -4.66 3.83 -4.05
CA LEU A 122 -4.31 3.80 -2.63
C LEU A 122 -3.23 2.77 -2.35
N THR A 123 -3.31 1.60 -3.00
CA THR A 123 -2.32 0.53 -2.85
C THR A 123 -0.96 0.98 -3.36
N ALA A 124 -0.90 1.59 -4.54
CA ALA A 124 0.33 2.11 -5.11
C ALA A 124 0.96 3.20 -4.23
N LYS A 125 0.17 4.17 -3.79
CA LYS A 125 0.62 5.25 -2.89
C LYS A 125 1.16 4.72 -1.57
N ARG A 126 0.48 3.76 -0.98
CA ARG A 126 0.89 3.13 0.29
C ARG A 126 2.22 2.41 0.18
N ILE A 127 2.43 1.61 -0.87
CA ILE A 127 3.71 0.94 -1.12
C ILE A 127 4.83 1.98 -1.21
N ILE A 128 4.63 3.05 -2.02
CA ILE A 128 5.60 4.13 -2.14
C ILE A 128 5.89 4.77 -0.78
N ALA A 129 4.85 5.08 0.00
CA ALA A 129 5.02 5.71 1.31
C ALA A 129 5.78 4.81 2.29
N TRP A 130 5.46 3.52 2.33
CA TRP A 130 6.12 2.59 3.25
C TRP A 130 7.59 2.37 2.89
N LEU A 131 7.90 2.14 1.62
CA LEU A 131 9.27 1.88 1.19
C LEU A 131 10.16 3.13 1.27
N SER A 132 9.62 4.30 0.92
CA SER A 132 10.38 5.56 0.97
C SER A 132 10.70 6.02 2.39
N ASN A 133 9.88 5.64 3.36
CA ASN A 133 10.12 5.95 4.78
C ASN A 133 10.71 4.75 5.55
N HIS A 134 11.49 3.89 4.87
CA HIS A 134 12.03 2.64 5.44
C HIS A 134 12.75 2.81 6.78
N ASN A 135 13.39 3.94 7.01
CA ASN A 135 14.05 4.28 8.28
C ASN A 135 13.09 4.30 9.48
N LEU A 136 11.81 4.63 9.27
CA LEU A 136 10.77 4.57 10.31
C LEU A 136 9.96 3.26 10.23
N THR A 137 9.72 2.77 9.01
CA THR A 137 8.79 1.66 8.77
C THR A 137 9.43 0.28 8.84
N TYR A 138 10.74 0.18 8.60
CA TYR A 138 11.40 -1.12 8.42
C TYR A 138 12.66 -1.31 9.27
N GLU A 139 13.46 -0.24 9.50
CA GLU A 139 14.70 -0.37 10.25
C GLU A 139 14.49 -0.74 11.71
N ASN A 140 15.37 -1.60 12.22
CA ASN A 140 15.38 -2.06 13.62
C ASN A 140 14.05 -2.72 14.06
N CYS A 141 13.29 -3.27 13.13
CA CYS A 141 12.08 -4.03 13.45
C CYS A 141 12.41 -5.47 13.87
N ASP A 142 11.50 -6.10 14.59
CA ASP A 142 11.58 -7.53 14.87
C ASP A 142 11.34 -8.38 13.62
N GLU A 143 11.82 -9.63 13.63
CA GLU A 143 11.73 -10.54 12.51
C GLU A 143 10.27 -10.86 12.11
N LYS A 144 9.38 -11.01 13.08
CA LYS A 144 7.97 -11.29 12.83
C LYS A 144 7.30 -10.15 12.08
N TYR A 145 7.53 -8.90 12.50
CA TYR A 145 7.02 -7.73 11.78
C TYR A 145 7.63 -7.64 10.38
N ARG A 146 8.96 -7.85 10.26
CA ARG A 146 9.67 -7.82 8.98
C ARG A 146 9.04 -8.77 7.96
N ASN A 147 8.80 -10.00 8.38
CA ASN A 147 8.16 -11.01 7.53
C ASN A 147 6.75 -10.60 7.12
N HIS A 148 5.92 -10.10 8.04
CA HIS A 148 4.58 -9.61 7.72
C HIS A 148 4.60 -8.40 6.76
N PHE A 149 5.53 -7.47 6.96
CA PHE A 149 5.72 -6.32 6.09
C PHE A 149 6.09 -6.74 4.67
N ASN A 150 7.11 -7.60 4.52
CA ASN A 150 7.58 -8.08 3.23
C ASN A 150 6.48 -8.86 2.48
N VAL A 151 5.79 -9.75 3.17
CA VAL A 151 4.64 -10.49 2.61
C VAL A 151 3.57 -9.52 2.11
N MET A 152 3.24 -8.50 2.88
CA MET A 152 2.21 -7.54 2.51
C MET A 152 2.62 -6.67 1.31
N ILE A 153 3.87 -6.20 1.27
CA ILE A 153 4.39 -5.46 0.11
C ILE A 153 4.29 -6.31 -1.16
N GLN A 154 4.77 -7.55 -1.14
CA GLN A 154 4.71 -8.43 -2.30
C GLN A 154 3.28 -8.74 -2.73
N LYS A 155 2.40 -9.01 -1.77
CA LYS A 155 0.99 -9.28 -2.01
C LYS A 155 0.28 -8.11 -2.68
N GLN A 156 0.52 -6.89 -2.20
CA GLN A 156 0.00 -5.66 -2.79
C GLN A 156 0.58 -5.40 -4.19
N THR A 157 1.87 -5.65 -4.38
CA THR A 157 2.53 -5.52 -5.70
C THR A 157 1.94 -6.49 -6.69
N ASN A 158 1.73 -7.76 -6.31
CA ASN A 158 1.08 -8.76 -7.15
C ASN A 158 -0.35 -8.35 -7.52
N HIS A 159 -1.07 -7.70 -6.58
CA HIS A 159 -2.38 -7.11 -6.86
C HIS A 159 -2.28 -6.01 -7.92
N LEU A 160 -1.34 -5.07 -7.79
CA LEU A 160 -1.15 -4.00 -8.79
C LEU A 160 -0.82 -4.56 -10.17
N ILE A 161 0.10 -5.53 -10.27
CA ILE A 161 0.46 -6.17 -11.53
C ILE A 161 -0.76 -6.82 -12.21
N ASN A 162 -1.61 -7.50 -11.43
CA ASN A 162 -2.83 -8.12 -11.98
C ASN A 162 -3.90 -7.11 -12.42
N GLU A 163 -3.91 -5.90 -11.84
CA GLU A 163 -4.97 -4.92 -12.03
C GLU A 163 -4.57 -3.72 -12.92
N ILE A 164 -3.30 -3.56 -13.26
CA ILE A 164 -2.78 -2.38 -13.99
C ILE A 164 -3.48 -2.13 -15.33
N ASN A 165 -3.79 -3.19 -16.07
CA ASN A 165 -4.46 -3.08 -17.36
C ASN A 165 -5.95 -2.70 -17.23
N LYS A 166 -6.51 -2.83 -16.02
CA LYS A 166 -7.91 -2.54 -15.73
C LYS A 166 -8.13 -1.14 -15.15
N SER A 167 -7.06 -0.47 -14.71
CA SER A 167 -7.13 0.92 -14.30
C SER A 167 -7.51 1.78 -15.51
N LYS A 168 -8.49 2.67 -15.34
CA LYS A 168 -8.99 3.55 -16.40
C LYS A 168 -8.23 4.86 -16.47
N LEU A 169 -7.73 5.33 -15.34
CA LEU A 169 -7.03 6.61 -15.24
C LEU A 169 -5.54 6.43 -15.54
N VAL A 170 -5.01 7.31 -16.38
CA VAL A 170 -3.58 7.31 -16.75
C VAL A 170 -2.71 7.58 -15.53
N ASP A 171 -3.12 8.55 -14.69
CA ASP A 171 -2.39 8.91 -13.47
C ASP A 171 -2.27 7.73 -12.50
N ASP A 172 -3.36 6.95 -12.35
CA ASP A 172 -3.34 5.74 -11.52
C ASP A 172 -2.38 4.69 -12.08
N LYS A 173 -2.33 4.52 -13.41
CA LYS A 173 -1.37 3.61 -14.05
C LYS A 173 0.06 4.05 -13.83
N LEU A 174 0.35 5.33 -13.99
CA LEU A 174 1.69 5.88 -13.77
C LEU A 174 2.17 5.64 -12.34
N ILE A 175 1.33 5.94 -11.36
CA ILE A 175 1.69 5.72 -9.95
C ILE A 175 1.81 4.22 -9.62
N GLY A 176 0.98 3.37 -10.23
CA GLY A 176 1.09 1.91 -10.14
C GLY A 176 2.40 1.39 -10.71
N CYS A 177 2.80 1.84 -11.91
CA CYS A 177 4.09 1.50 -12.51
C CYS A 177 5.25 1.95 -11.62
N ALA A 178 5.23 3.20 -11.14
CA ALA A 178 6.27 3.73 -10.26
C ALA A 178 6.40 2.89 -8.97
N SER A 179 5.28 2.48 -8.40
CA SER A 179 5.25 1.60 -7.22
C SER A 179 5.86 0.23 -7.50
N ILE A 180 5.49 -0.42 -8.60
CA ILE A 180 6.02 -1.73 -9.00
C ILE A 180 7.52 -1.66 -9.26
N ILE A 181 7.99 -0.64 -9.97
CA ILE A 181 9.42 -0.40 -10.21
C ILE A 181 10.17 -0.21 -8.89
N LEU A 182 9.62 0.61 -7.98
CA LEU A 182 10.22 0.84 -6.67
C LEU A 182 10.37 -0.46 -5.89
N VAL A 183 9.37 -1.33 -5.90
CA VAL A 183 9.45 -2.66 -5.26
C VAL A 183 10.53 -3.50 -5.93
N GLY A 184 10.60 -3.53 -7.26
CA GLY A 184 11.63 -4.26 -8.00
C GLY A 184 13.05 -3.79 -7.65
N LEU A 185 13.24 -2.48 -7.43
CA LEU A 185 14.52 -1.92 -6.98
C LEU A 185 14.85 -2.27 -5.52
N CYS A 186 13.83 -2.26 -4.64
CA CYS A 186 14.03 -2.52 -3.21
C CYS A 186 14.27 -4.01 -2.91
N TYR A 187 13.64 -4.91 -3.67
CA TYR A 187 13.68 -6.35 -3.46
C TYR A 187 14.34 -7.02 -4.66
N GLN A 188 15.65 -7.01 -4.70
CA GLN A 188 16.39 -7.71 -5.76
C GLN A 188 16.43 -9.21 -5.48
N ASP A 189 16.29 -9.99 -6.54
CA ASP A 189 16.50 -11.45 -6.50
C ASP A 189 18.00 -11.71 -6.72
N GLU A 190 18.72 -12.13 -5.68
CA GLU A 190 20.16 -12.46 -5.76
C GLU A 190 20.47 -13.58 -6.77
N LYS A 191 19.47 -14.31 -7.23
CA LYS A 191 19.64 -15.45 -8.13
C LYS A 191 19.62 -15.10 -9.63
N LYS A 192 19.58 -13.83 -10.01
CA LYS A 192 19.47 -13.40 -11.42
C LYS A 192 20.70 -12.67 -11.97
N TYR A 193 21.85 -12.77 -11.32
CA TYR A 193 23.11 -12.24 -11.83
C TYR A 193 24.19 -13.30 -11.83
#